data_b4e7594571f68f1339d808aa9f6cb04b
#
_entry.id   b4e7594571f68f1339d808aa9f6cb04b
#
_cell.length_a   1.000
_cell.length_b   1.000
_cell.length_c   1.000
_cell.angle_alpha   90.00
_cell.angle_beta   90.00
_cell.angle_gamma   90.00
#
_symmetry.space_group_name_H-M   'P 1'
#
loop_
_entity.id
_entity.type
_entity.pdbx_description
1 polymer ?
#
loop_
_entity_poly.entity_id
_entity_poly.type
_entity_poly.pdbx_seq_one_letter_code
_entity_poly.pdbx_strand_id
1 'polypeptide(L)'
;MPLGELRKSEVRDIARRAGLAVAEKKDSTGICFIGERPFAEFLQQYLPAKPGIIRDESGNARGQHRGLSFYTLGQRHGLSIGGVADRPENAWYVAAKDVDRNELIVVQGHEHPLLKSRSLVASGLQWIGSAPDAWLRGEPLRCHVKIRYRQPDQACTVVPIGHGAIEVQFDEQQRTPTPGQFVVLYDGDRCLGGATIDGASAESRTLRAAV
;
A
#
# COMPACT_ATOMS: atom_id res chain seq x y z
N MET A 1 1.73 9.57 -25.55
CA MET A 1 1.61 10.80 -24.73
C MET A 1 2.69 11.76 -25.16
N PRO A 2 2.40 12.95 -25.74
CA PRO A 2 3.41 13.82 -26.35
C PRO A 2 4.44 14.41 -25.36
N LEU A 3 4.16 14.40 -24.06
CA LEU A 3 5.05 14.91 -23.01
C LEU A 3 5.59 13.78 -22.09
N GLY A 4 5.31 12.53 -22.40
CA GLY A 4 5.55 11.40 -21.49
C GLY A 4 7.03 11.14 -21.16
N GLU A 5 7.93 11.53 -22.04
CA GLU A 5 9.38 11.35 -21.89
C GLU A 5 10.10 12.60 -21.32
N LEU A 6 9.36 13.71 -21.13
CA LEU A 6 9.93 14.93 -20.60
C LEU A 6 9.77 15.05 -19.09
N ARG A 7 10.78 15.57 -18.42
CA ARG A 7 10.68 15.96 -17.02
C ARG A 7 9.81 17.20 -16.86
N LYS A 8 9.16 17.34 -15.71
CA LYS A 8 8.29 18.49 -15.43
C LYS A 8 8.96 19.85 -15.61
N SER A 9 10.23 19.96 -15.25
CA SER A 9 11.05 21.16 -15.46
C SER A 9 11.14 21.52 -16.94
N GLU A 10 11.44 20.54 -17.80
CA GLU A 10 11.56 20.73 -19.26
C GLU A 10 10.21 21.15 -19.87
N VAL A 11 9.11 20.52 -19.42
CA VAL A 11 7.75 20.90 -19.83
C VAL A 11 7.45 22.35 -19.45
N ARG A 12 7.84 22.79 -18.25
CA ARG A 12 7.65 24.19 -17.82
C ARG A 12 8.51 25.17 -18.62
N ASP A 13 9.74 24.79 -18.97
CA ASP A 13 10.63 25.62 -19.81
C ASP A 13 10.06 25.76 -21.22
N ILE A 14 9.50 24.71 -21.78
CA ILE A 14 8.81 24.77 -23.09
C ILE A 14 7.58 25.68 -23.00
N ALA A 15 6.77 25.51 -21.92
CA ALA A 15 5.58 26.35 -21.74
C ALA A 15 5.91 27.83 -21.56
N ARG A 16 7.00 28.19 -20.85
CA ARG A 16 7.49 29.59 -20.74
C ARG A 16 7.91 30.14 -22.09
N ARG A 17 8.70 29.39 -22.86
CA ARG A 17 9.15 29.79 -24.20
C ARG A 17 7.98 29.96 -25.16
N ALA A 18 6.93 29.17 -25.02
CA ALA A 18 5.70 29.27 -25.80
C ALA A 18 4.73 30.35 -25.29
N GLY A 19 5.08 31.09 -24.24
CA GLY A 19 4.25 32.18 -23.69
C GLY A 19 2.95 31.67 -23.04
N LEU A 20 2.89 30.43 -22.59
CA LEU A 20 1.68 29.87 -21.98
C LEU A 20 1.47 30.39 -20.55
N ALA A 21 0.32 31.01 -20.29
CA ALA A 21 -0.04 31.58 -18.98
C ALA A 21 -0.02 30.56 -17.84
N VAL A 22 -0.11 29.28 -18.17
CA VAL A 22 -0.11 28.18 -17.16
C VAL A 22 1.28 27.67 -16.81
N ALA A 23 2.36 28.22 -17.39
CA ALA A 23 3.74 27.74 -17.17
C ALA A 23 4.14 27.76 -15.70
N GLU A 24 3.70 28.76 -14.93
CA GLU A 24 4.01 28.94 -13.51
C GLU A 24 2.89 28.46 -12.57
N LYS A 25 1.83 27.83 -13.13
CA LYS A 25 0.73 27.32 -12.29
C LYS A 25 1.25 26.26 -11.33
N LYS A 26 0.92 26.41 -10.05
CA LYS A 26 1.24 25.40 -9.01
C LYS A 26 0.59 24.07 -9.35
N ASP A 27 1.30 22.99 -9.05
CA ASP A 27 0.72 21.64 -9.16
C ASP A 27 -0.43 21.49 -8.19
N SER A 28 -1.47 20.78 -8.62
CA SER A 28 -2.52 20.36 -7.71
C SER A 28 -1.94 19.38 -6.69
N THR A 29 -1.86 19.82 -5.44
CA THR A 29 -1.43 18.99 -4.31
C THR A 29 -2.66 18.61 -3.49
N GLY A 30 -2.94 17.31 -3.40
CA GLY A 30 -4.06 16.81 -2.64
C GLY A 30 -5.25 16.33 -3.48
N ILE A 31 -6.29 15.88 -2.81
CA ILE A 31 -7.51 15.37 -3.43
C ILE A 31 -8.45 16.57 -3.65
N CYS A 32 -8.76 16.89 -4.91
CA CYS A 32 -9.45 18.12 -5.33
C CYS A 32 -10.78 18.38 -4.60
N PHE A 33 -11.51 17.34 -4.17
CA PHE A 33 -12.79 17.49 -3.45
C PHE A 33 -12.65 17.64 -1.92
N ILE A 34 -11.45 17.45 -1.37
CA ILE A 34 -11.18 17.66 0.07
C ILE A 34 -10.82 19.12 0.36
N GLY A 35 -10.30 19.84 -0.65
CA GLY A 35 -9.79 21.19 -0.52
C GLY A 35 -8.48 21.25 0.28
N GLU A 36 -8.14 22.44 0.82
CA GLU A 36 -6.90 22.68 1.58
C GLU A 36 -7.00 22.28 3.07
N ARG A 37 -7.87 21.32 3.42
CA ARG A 37 -8.02 20.85 4.80
C ARG A 37 -7.05 19.70 5.09
N PRO A 38 -6.53 19.60 6.33
CA PRO A 38 -5.79 18.42 6.76
C PRO A 38 -6.64 17.15 6.57
N PHE A 39 -6.12 16.15 5.86
CA PHE A 39 -6.85 14.92 5.52
C PHE A 39 -7.43 14.21 6.76
N ALA A 40 -6.72 14.26 7.88
CA ALA A 40 -7.18 13.68 9.14
C ALA A 40 -8.44 14.36 9.70
N GLU A 41 -8.55 15.69 9.60
CA GLU A 41 -9.72 16.44 10.03
C GLU A 41 -10.93 16.18 9.12
N PHE A 42 -10.69 16.05 7.82
CA PHE A 42 -11.72 15.65 6.89
C PHE A 42 -12.26 14.24 7.21
N LEU A 43 -11.39 13.26 7.46
CA LEU A 43 -11.80 11.90 7.79
C LEU A 43 -12.58 11.83 9.13
N GLN A 44 -12.25 12.64 10.11
CA GLN A 44 -12.95 12.65 11.41
C GLN A 44 -14.44 12.96 11.29
N GLN A 45 -14.88 13.64 10.23
CA GLN A 45 -16.29 13.93 9.99
C GLN A 45 -17.10 12.71 9.58
N TYR A 46 -16.43 11.69 9.01
CA TYR A 46 -17.07 10.49 8.46
C TYR A 46 -16.74 9.21 9.24
N LEU A 47 -15.59 9.20 9.89
CA LEU A 47 -15.10 8.04 10.63
C LEU A 47 -14.97 8.39 12.12
N PRO A 48 -15.73 7.75 13.02
CA PRO A 48 -15.60 7.99 14.44
C PRO A 48 -14.17 7.70 14.91
N ALA A 49 -13.54 8.68 15.53
CA ALA A 49 -12.27 8.48 16.20
C ALA A 49 -12.51 7.59 17.43
N LYS A 50 -12.05 6.35 17.38
CA LYS A 50 -12.07 5.44 18.53
C LYS A 50 -10.62 5.23 18.99
N PRO A 51 -10.13 5.98 19.96
CA PRO A 51 -8.78 5.82 20.48
C PRO A 51 -8.58 4.42 21.06
N GLY A 52 -7.33 3.92 20.98
CA GLY A 52 -6.95 2.63 21.52
C GLY A 52 -5.45 2.57 21.79
N ILE A 53 -4.98 1.39 22.15
CA ILE A 53 -3.60 1.19 22.57
C ILE A 53 -2.71 0.85 21.38
N ILE A 54 -1.51 1.42 21.34
CA ILE A 54 -0.42 0.98 20.47
C ILE A 54 0.42 -0.03 21.27
N ARG A 55 0.59 -1.23 20.70
CA ARG A 55 1.45 -2.28 21.27
C ARG A 55 2.59 -2.64 20.34
N ASP A 56 3.70 -3.08 20.91
CA ASP A 56 4.74 -3.73 20.15
C ASP A 56 4.41 -5.21 19.90
N GLU A 57 5.28 -5.89 19.12
CA GLU A 57 5.16 -7.32 18.80
C GLU A 57 5.25 -8.24 20.03
N SER A 58 5.76 -7.75 21.16
CA SER A 58 5.83 -8.47 22.44
C SER A 58 4.63 -8.19 23.34
N GLY A 59 3.65 -7.39 22.87
CA GLY A 59 2.46 -7.03 23.62
C GLY A 59 2.61 -5.86 24.58
N ASN A 60 3.80 -5.22 24.67
CA ASN A 60 3.99 -4.08 25.54
C ASN A 60 3.30 -2.84 25.00
N ALA A 61 2.65 -2.07 25.87
CA ALA A 61 2.04 -0.80 25.48
C ALA A 61 3.14 0.24 25.17
N ARG A 62 3.03 0.91 24.01
CA ARG A 62 3.97 1.92 23.51
C ARG A 62 3.35 3.31 23.35
N GLY A 63 2.04 3.42 23.49
CA GLY A 63 1.31 4.67 23.37
C GLY A 63 -0.17 4.47 23.10
N GLN A 64 -0.80 5.52 22.62
CA GLN A 64 -2.21 5.52 22.22
C GLN A 64 -2.36 6.00 20.78
N HIS A 65 -3.27 5.37 20.02
CA HIS A 65 -3.67 5.83 18.71
C HIS A 65 -5.02 6.53 18.77
N ARG A 66 -5.27 7.44 17.83
CA ARG A 66 -6.52 8.22 17.75
C ARG A 66 -7.66 7.51 17.00
N GLY A 67 -7.45 6.29 16.54
CA GLY A 67 -8.39 5.47 15.78
C GLY A 67 -7.65 4.70 14.68
N LEU A 68 -7.94 3.39 14.51
CA LEU A 68 -7.25 2.50 13.56
C LEU A 68 -7.36 2.97 12.11
N SER A 69 -8.44 3.68 11.75
CA SER A 69 -8.69 4.20 10.41
C SER A 69 -7.66 5.25 9.96
N PHE A 70 -6.99 5.93 10.90
CA PHE A 70 -5.99 6.95 10.60
C PHE A 70 -4.60 6.41 10.32
N TYR A 71 -4.42 5.09 10.39
CA TYR A 71 -3.12 4.45 10.21
C TYR A 71 -3.15 3.48 9.03
N THR A 72 -2.03 3.38 8.34
CA THR A 72 -1.83 2.47 7.22
C THR A 72 -0.71 1.50 7.56
N LEU A 73 -0.81 0.25 7.10
CA LEU A 73 0.26 -0.73 7.28
C LEU A 73 1.57 -0.21 6.66
N GLY A 74 2.67 -0.34 7.39
CA GLY A 74 3.98 0.18 7.00
C GLY A 74 4.17 1.68 7.27
N GLN A 75 3.19 2.38 7.83
CA GLN A 75 3.31 3.80 8.20
C GLN A 75 4.33 3.99 9.31
N ARG A 76 5.20 5.01 9.15
CA ARG A 76 6.21 5.42 10.14
C ARG A 76 5.78 6.67 10.93
N HIS A 77 5.23 7.65 10.23
CA HIS A 77 4.94 8.96 10.83
C HIS A 77 3.61 8.99 11.59
N GLY A 78 3.52 9.88 12.60
CA GLY A 78 2.27 10.10 13.34
C GLY A 78 1.95 9.04 14.39
N LEU A 79 2.90 8.20 14.77
CA LEU A 79 2.73 7.20 15.84
C LEU A 79 2.91 7.82 17.23
N SER A 80 3.63 8.94 17.34
CA SER A 80 3.90 9.66 18.60
C SER A 80 4.48 8.73 19.69
N ILE A 81 5.26 7.72 19.29
CA ILE A 81 5.98 6.86 20.22
C ILE A 81 7.32 7.51 20.49
N GLY A 82 7.58 7.86 21.75
CA GLY A 82 8.86 8.40 22.21
C GLY A 82 9.98 7.37 22.20
N GLY A 83 11.18 7.78 22.57
CA GLY A 83 12.29 6.86 22.84
C GLY A 83 11.91 5.90 23.98
N VAL A 84 12.23 4.63 23.82
CA VAL A 84 11.96 3.57 24.81
C VAL A 84 13.29 3.10 25.37
N ALA A 85 13.42 3.12 26.70
CA ALA A 85 14.67 2.82 27.38
C ALA A 85 15.10 1.34 27.23
N ASP A 86 14.16 0.44 26.93
CA ASP A 86 14.36 -1.02 26.83
C ASP A 86 14.76 -1.48 25.43
N ARG A 87 14.90 -0.57 24.45
CA ARG A 87 15.25 -0.92 23.06
C ARG A 87 16.20 0.09 22.42
N PRO A 88 16.98 -0.32 21.40
CA PRO A 88 17.82 0.59 20.64
C PRO A 88 16.94 1.62 19.92
N GLU A 89 17.49 2.82 19.72
CA GLU A 89 16.82 3.90 19.01
C GLU A 89 16.64 3.53 17.53
N ASN A 90 15.42 3.14 17.16
CA ASN A 90 15.05 2.80 15.78
C ASN A 90 13.61 3.25 15.51
N ALA A 91 13.29 3.48 14.24
CA ALA A 91 11.97 3.95 13.85
C ALA A 91 10.89 2.87 14.02
N TRP A 92 9.72 3.27 14.48
CA TRP A 92 8.54 2.44 14.60
C TRP A 92 7.71 2.43 13.32
N TYR A 93 7.13 1.26 13.00
CA TYR A 93 6.29 1.04 11.83
C TYR A 93 5.03 0.26 12.20
N VAL A 94 3.90 0.62 11.58
CA VAL A 94 2.65 -0.13 11.74
C VAL A 94 2.77 -1.48 11.06
N ALA A 95 2.66 -2.55 11.83
CA ALA A 95 2.74 -3.93 11.33
C ALA A 95 1.35 -4.56 11.15
N ALA A 96 0.41 -4.29 12.07
CA ALA A 96 -0.94 -4.84 12.00
C ALA A 96 -1.95 -3.93 12.69
N LYS A 97 -3.24 -4.22 12.47
CA LYS A 97 -4.37 -3.64 13.19
C LYS A 97 -5.20 -4.77 13.76
N ASP A 98 -5.37 -4.81 15.07
CA ASP A 98 -6.33 -5.69 15.73
C ASP A 98 -7.63 -4.89 15.88
N VAL A 99 -8.59 -5.18 15.02
CA VAL A 99 -9.87 -4.46 14.98
C VAL A 99 -10.74 -4.84 16.17
N ASP A 100 -10.69 -6.10 16.59
CA ASP A 100 -11.52 -6.63 17.67
C ASP A 100 -11.12 -6.04 19.01
N ARG A 101 -9.81 -5.93 19.26
CA ARG A 101 -9.26 -5.32 20.48
C ARG A 101 -9.08 -3.80 20.38
N ASN A 102 -9.25 -3.24 19.18
CA ASN A 102 -8.95 -1.85 18.89
C ASN A 102 -7.49 -1.48 19.22
N GLU A 103 -6.56 -2.33 18.80
CA GLU A 103 -5.13 -2.16 19.06
C GLU A 103 -4.35 -1.99 17.75
N LEU A 104 -3.34 -1.11 17.79
CA LEU A 104 -2.40 -0.90 16.70
C LEU A 104 -1.08 -1.59 17.03
N ILE A 105 -0.68 -2.58 16.23
CA ILE A 105 0.56 -3.32 16.45
C ILE A 105 1.69 -2.66 15.67
N VAL A 106 2.78 -2.36 16.35
CA VAL A 106 3.95 -1.70 15.77
C VAL A 106 5.22 -2.50 16.00
N VAL A 107 6.19 -2.32 15.09
CA VAL A 107 7.50 -2.97 15.15
C VAL A 107 8.60 -1.94 14.90
N GLN A 108 9.79 -2.19 15.43
CA GLN A 108 10.97 -1.38 15.16
C GLN A 108 11.75 -1.89 13.94
N GLY A 109 12.27 -0.96 13.17
CA GLY A 109 13.12 -1.27 12.01
C GLY A 109 12.35 -1.49 10.72
N HIS A 110 12.90 -0.91 9.67
CA HIS A 110 12.34 -0.93 8.33
C HIS A 110 12.26 -2.35 7.73
N GLU A 111 13.20 -3.21 8.08
CA GLU A 111 13.34 -4.56 7.53
C GLU A 111 12.68 -5.65 8.39
N HIS A 112 11.90 -5.25 9.41
CA HIS A 112 11.28 -6.20 10.33
C HIS A 112 10.42 -7.24 9.57
N PRO A 113 10.52 -8.55 9.90
CA PRO A 113 9.81 -9.62 9.18
C PRO A 113 8.29 -9.42 9.11
N LEU A 114 7.66 -8.89 10.16
CA LEU A 114 6.23 -8.58 10.18
C LEU A 114 5.81 -7.48 9.19
N LEU A 115 6.74 -6.76 8.60
CA LEU A 115 6.48 -5.80 7.52
C LEU A 115 6.58 -6.43 6.12
N LYS A 116 6.90 -7.71 6.01
CA LYS A 116 7.13 -8.39 4.74
C LYS A 116 6.10 -9.50 4.50
N SER A 117 5.82 -9.79 3.24
CA SER A 117 4.95 -10.88 2.82
C SER A 117 5.48 -11.53 1.54
N ARG A 118 5.35 -12.86 1.44
CA ARG A 118 5.65 -13.62 0.22
C ARG A 118 4.47 -13.69 -0.72
N SER A 119 3.25 -13.43 -0.24
CA SER A 119 2.06 -13.47 -1.07
C SER A 119 0.99 -12.52 -0.56
N LEU A 120 0.04 -12.21 -1.42
CA LEU A 120 -1.17 -11.48 -1.10
C LEU A 120 -2.39 -12.15 -1.74
N VAL A 121 -3.54 -11.89 -1.16
CA VAL A 121 -4.85 -12.19 -1.74
C VAL A 121 -5.47 -10.88 -2.23
N ALA A 122 -6.09 -10.93 -3.42
CA ALA A 122 -6.80 -9.80 -4.00
C ALA A 122 -8.07 -10.28 -4.68
N SER A 123 -9.09 -9.43 -4.73
CA SER A 123 -10.40 -9.72 -5.32
C SER A 123 -10.77 -8.71 -6.39
N GLY A 124 -11.78 -9.09 -7.19
CA GLY A 124 -12.29 -8.21 -8.25
C GLY A 124 -11.30 -8.01 -9.40
N LEU A 125 -10.60 -9.07 -9.83
CA LEU A 125 -9.68 -8.99 -10.97
C LEU A 125 -10.40 -8.50 -12.22
N GLN A 126 -9.87 -7.41 -12.80
CA GLN A 126 -10.32 -6.84 -14.06
C GLN A 126 -9.18 -6.89 -15.07
N TRP A 127 -9.44 -7.42 -16.24
CA TRP A 127 -8.50 -7.44 -17.36
C TRP A 127 -8.66 -6.22 -18.25
N ILE A 128 -7.54 -5.69 -18.77
CA ILE A 128 -7.54 -4.70 -19.83
C ILE A 128 -7.46 -5.45 -21.16
N GLY A 129 -8.59 -5.53 -21.86
CA GLY A 129 -8.74 -6.37 -23.04
C GLY A 129 -9.02 -7.84 -22.68
N SER A 130 -8.48 -8.77 -23.47
CA SER A 130 -8.69 -10.21 -23.26
C SER A 130 -7.77 -10.74 -22.15
N ALA A 131 -8.32 -11.61 -21.31
CA ALA A 131 -7.50 -12.38 -20.38
C ALA A 131 -6.47 -13.25 -21.13
N PRO A 132 -5.27 -13.48 -20.58
CA PRO A 132 -4.29 -14.39 -21.17
C PRO A 132 -4.84 -15.81 -21.34
N ASP A 133 -4.44 -16.52 -22.40
CA ASP A 133 -4.93 -17.87 -22.70
C ASP A 133 -4.66 -18.86 -21.56
N ALA A 134 -3.50 -18.78 -20.92
CA ALA A 134 -3.19 -19.59 -19.74
C ALA A 134 -4.21 -19.39 -18.61
N TRP A 135 -4.60 -18.14 -18.37
CA TRP A 135 -5.61 -17.80 -17.39
C TRP A 135 -6.99 -18.37 -17.72
N LEU A 136 -7.38 -18.31 -19.00
CA LEU A 136 -8.66 -18.87 -19.48
C LEU A 136 -8.73 -20.39 -19.33
N ARG A 137 -7.57 -21.08 -19.32
CA ARG A 137 -7.46 -22.52 -19.02
C ARG A 137 -7.39 -22.83 -17.52
N GLY A 138 -7.44 -21.81 -16.63
CA GLY A 138 -7.31 -21.99 -15.20
C GLY A 138 -5.87 -22.25 -14.73
N GLU A 139 -4.87 -21.95 -15.57
CA GLU A 139 -3.46 -22.14 -15.26
C GLU A 139 -2.91 -20.91 -14.50
N PRO A 140 -1.90 -21.10 -13.63
CA PRO A 140 -1.19 -19.99 -13.02
C PRO A 140 -0.55 -19.08 -14.08
N LEU A 141 -0.61 -17.77 -13.86
CA LEU A 141 -0.04 -16.78 -14.76
C LEU A 141 1.29 -16.26 -14.22
N ARG A 142 2.36 -16.44 -14.96
CA ARG A 142 3.65 -15.82 -14.69
C ARG A 142 3.67 -14.41 -15.26
N CYS A 143 3.90 -13.39 -14.40
CA CYS A 143 3.91 -12.01 -14.82
C CYS A 143 4.71 -11.14 -13.82
N HIS A 144 4.64 -9.83 -13.99
CA HIS A 144 5.14 -8.86 -13.02
C HIS A 144 3.97 -8.10 -12.40
N VAL A 145 4.15 -7.62 -11.18
CA VAL A 145 3.14 -6.79 -10.52
C VAL A 145 3.73 -5.57 -9.84
N LYS A 146 2.88 -4.57 -9.67
CA LYS A 146 3.11 -3.43 -8.77
C LYS A 146 1.99 -3.36 -7.75
N ILE A 147 2.35 -3.20 -6.48
CA ILE A 147 1.41 -2.96 -5.37
C ILE A 147 1.51 -1.52 -4.84
N ARG A 148 2.38 -0.71 -5.46
CA ARG A 148 2.58 0.72 -5.17
C ARG A 148 3.00 1.47 -6.43
N TYR A 149 2.55 2.70 -6.59
CA TYR A 149 2.75 3.51 -7.80
C TYR A 149 4.22 3.64 -8.27
N ARG A 150 5.17 3.82 -7.37
CA ARG A 150 6.59 4.03 -7.72
C ARG A 150 7.46 2.80 -7.45
N GLN A 151 6.86 1.64 -7.26
CA GLN A 151 7.58 0.40 -7.06
C GLN A 151 8.13 -0.12 -8.39
N PRO A 152 9.36 -0.66 -8.44
CA PRO A 152 9.81 -1.47 -9.57
C PRO A 152 8.89 -2.68 -9.78
N ASP A 153 8.91 -3.25 -10.99
CA ASP A 153 8.16 -4.46 -11.31
C ASP A 153 8.65 -5.63 -10.45
N GLN A 154 7.70 -6.36 -9.86
CA GLN A 154 7.98 -7.50 -9.00
C GLN A 154 7.55 -8.78 -9.71
N ALA A 155 8.50 -9.68 -9.95
CA ALA A 155 8.22 -10.99 -10.56
C ALA A 155 7.37 -11.83 -9.61
N CYS A 156 6.34 -12.49 -10.19
CA CYS A 156 5.39 -13.26 -9.39
C CYS A 156 4.67 -14.31 -10.23
N THR A 157 3.99 -15.21 -9.53
CA THR A 157 2.99 -16.11 -10.09
C THR A 157 1.61 -15.74 -9.53
N VAL A 158 0.64 -15.54 -10.40
CA VAL A 158 -0.75 -15.25 -10.03
C VAL A 158 -1.58 -16.52 -10.20
N VAL A 159 -2.28 -16.92 -9.14
CA VAL A 159 -3.08 -18.16 -9.10
C VAL A 159 -4.54 -17.80 -8.86
N PRO A 160 -5.50 -18.33 -9.65
CA PRO A 160 -6.90 -18.17 -9.36
C PRO A 160 -7.29 -19.00 -8.11
N ILE A 161 -7.97 -18.39 -7.14
CA ILE A 161 -8.42 -19.06 -5.91
C ILE A 161 -9.94 -19.11 -5.78
N GLY A 162 -10.65 -18.90 -6.89
CA GLY A 162 -12.11 -18.95 -6.97
C GLY A 162 -12.81 -17.62 -6.70
N HIS A 163 -14.08 -17.55 -7.09
CA HIS A 163 -14.95 -16.37 -6.88
C HIS A 163 -14.39 -15.02 -7.35
N GLY A 164 -13.56 -15.02 -8.41
CA GLY A 164 -12.91 -13.80 -8.91
C GLY A 164 -11.77 -13.28 -8.05
N ALA A 165 -11.34 -14.07 -7.05
CA ALA A 165 -10.17 -13.78 -6.24
C ALA A 165 -8.92 -14.46 -6.80
N ILE A 166 -7.78 -13.84 -6.50
CA ILE A 166 -6.45 -14.29 -6.90
C ILE A 166 -5.50 -14.30 -5.71
N GLU A 167 -4.55 -15.23 -5.73
CA GLU A 167 -3.37 -15.16 -4.91
C GLU A 167 -2.18 -14.74 -5.79
N VAL A 168 -1.42 -13.75 -5.34
CA VAL A 168 -0.17 -13.32 -5.96
C VAL A 168 0.98 -13.80 -5.10
N GLN A 169 1.78 -14.71 -5.62
CA GLN A 169 2.96 -15.30 -4.99
C GLN A 169 4.20 -14.62 -5.56
N PHE A 170 4.90 -13.83 -4.72
CA PHE A 170 6.09 -13.09 -5.12
C PHE A 170 7.34 -13.97 -5.08
N ASP A 171 8.24 -13.77 -6.02
CA ASP A 171 9.56 -14.41 -5.99
C ASP A 171 10.38 -13.89 -4.81
N GLU A 172 10.29 -12.59 -4.56
CA GLU A 172 10.94 -11.93 -3.43
C GLU A 172 9.90 -11.33 -2.47
N GLN A 173 10.18 -11.37 -1.17
CA GLN A 173 9.28 -10.79 -0.17
C GLN A 173 8.98 -9.32 -0.45
N GLN A 174 7.71 -8.98 -0.46
CA GLN A 174 7.24 -7.61 -0.65
C GLN A 174 6.86 -6.96 0.67
N ARG A 175 7.13 -5.65 0.73
CA ARG A 175 6.79 -4.87 1.92
C ARG A 175 5.29 -4.59 1.95
N THR A 176 4.67 -5.07 2.99
CA THR A 176 3.32 -4.75 3.48
C THR A 176 2.26 -4.51 2.38
N PRO A 177 1.74 -5.58 1.74
CA PRO A 177 0.53 -5.46 0.94
C PRO A 177 -0.58 -4.84 1.79
N THR A 178 -1.13 -3.72 1.32
CA THR A 178 -2.09 -2.93 2.11
C THR A 178 -3.50 -3.18 1.60
N PRO A 179 -4.42 -3.69 2.44
CA PRO A 179 -5.83 -3.86 2.07
C PRO A 179 -6.44 -2.57 1.53
N GLY A 180 -7.27 -2.71 0.49
CA GLY A 180 -7.92 -1.59 -0.19
C GLY A 180 -7.05 -0.86 -1.23
N GLN A 181 -5.75 -1.19 -1.35
CA GLN A 181 -4.91 -0.76 -2.47
C GLN A 181 -5.02 -1.75 -3.64
N PHE A 182 -4.44 -1.39 -4.79
CA PHE A 182 -4.49 -2.22 -5.98
C PHE A 182 -3.19 -2.97 -6.20
N VAL A 183 -3.31 -4.21 -6.67
CA VAL A 183 -2.23 -4.93 -7.37
C VAL A 183 -2.49 -4.82 -8.86
N VAL A 184 -1.49 -4.36 -9.62
CA VAL A 184 -1.57 -4.17 -11.07
C VAL A 184 -0.61 -5.13 -11.75
N LEU A 185 -1.11 -5.89 -12.73
CA LEU A 185 -0.40 -6.95 -13.43
C LEU A 185 0.19 -6.44 -14.74
N TYR A 186 1.42 -6.85 -15.04
CA TYR A 186 2.16 -6.44 -16.23
C TYR A 186 2.84 -7.62 -16.93
N ASP A 187 2.90 -7.54 -18.27
CA ASP A 187 3.75 -8.35 -19.12
C ASP A 187 4.68 -7.39 -19.88
N GLY A 188 5.93 -7.24 -19.43
CA GLY A 188 6.79 -6.15 -19.83
C GLY A 188 6.12 -4.80 -19.58
N ASP A 189 6.07 -3.95 -20.60
CA ASP A 189 5.42 -2.62 -20.52
C ASP A 189 3.89 -2.65 -20.69
N ARG A 190 3.33 -3.84 -20.98
CA ARG A 190 1.89 -4.00 -21.18
C ARG A 190 1.18 -4.20 -19.83
N CYS A 191 0.28 -3.30 -19.49
CA CYS A 191 -0.64 -3.50 -18.37
C CYS A 191 -1.70 -4.54 -18.75
N LEU A 192 -1.77 -5.64 -17.99
CA LEU A 192 -2.73 -6.73 -18.21
C LEU A 192 -4.06 -6.49 -17.49
N GLY A 193 -4.02 -5.87 -16.34
CA GLY A 193 -5.18 -5.67 -15.49
C GLY A 193 -4.81 -5.41 -14.03
N GLY A 194 -5.78 -5.54 -13.13
CA GLY A 194 -5.53 -5.36 -11.70
C GLY A 194 -6.67 -5.83 -10.83
N ALA A 195 -6.40 -5.92 -9.52
CA ALA A 195 -7.35 -6.36 -8.50
C ALA A 195 -7.17 -5.53 -7.23
N THR A 196 -8.20 -5.52 -6.36
CA THR A 196 -8.12 -4.88 -5.04
C THR A 196 -7.47 -5.83 -4.04
N ILE A 197 -6.45 -5.39 -3.34
CA ILE A 197 -5.74 -6.17 -2.32
C ILE A 197 -6.66 -6.35 -1.10
N ASP A 198 -6.91 -7.60 -0.71
CA ASP A 198 -7.64 -7.95 0.51
C ASP A 198 -6.68 -8.07 1.72
N GLY A 199 -5.44 -8.44 1.47
CA GLY A 199 -4.39 -8.54 2.49
C GLY A 199 -3.28 -9.51 2.12
N ALA A 200 -2.38 -9.76 3.07
CA ALA A 200 -1.43 -10.86 2.97
C ALA A 200 -2.18 -12.21 3.03
N SER A 201 -1.64 -13.26 2.37
CA SER A 201 -2.28 -14.58 2.40
C SER A 201 -2.31 -15.19 3.82
N ALA A 202 -3.11 -16.25 4.00
CA ALA A 202 -3.32 -16.89 5.31
C ALA A 202 -2.03 -17.41 5.95
N GLU A 203 -1.08 -17.91 5.14
CA GLU A 203 0.24 -18.35 5.64
C GLU A 203 1.04 -17.20 6.25
N SER A 204 0.96 -16.01 5.66
CA SER A 204 1.56 -14.79 6.21
C SER A 204 0.77 -14.25 7.41
N ARG A 205 -0.52 -14.59 7.57
CA ARG A 205 -1.35 -14.20 8.71
C ARG A 205 -1.04 -15.02 9.96
N THR A 206 -0.72 -16.29 9.82
CA THR A 206 -0.41 -17.18 10.96
C THR A 206 0.81 -16.68 11.74
N LEU A 207 1.80 -16.11 11.06
CA LEU A 207 2.94 -15.44 11.70
C LEU A 207 2.56 -14.13 12.43
N ARG A 208 1.43 -13.51 12.05
CA ARG A 208 0.92 -12.27 12.69
C ARG A 208 -0.02 -12.54 13.87
N ALA A 209 -0.62 -13.72 13.94
CA ALA A 209 -1.53 -14.11 15.02
C ALA A 209 -0.82 -14.85 16.16
N ALA A 210 0.44 -15.21 15.98
CA ALA A 210 1.26 -15.93 16.98
C ALA A 210 2.13 -15.00 17.85
N VAL A 211 1.86 -13.68 17.81
CA VAL A 211 2.53 -12.65 18.63
C VAL A 211 1.52 -12.03 19.59
#